data_66d0ff92b0d4b3e2764c4ce22af235ac
#
_entry.id   66d0ff92b0d4b3e2764c4ce22af235ac
#
_cell.length_a   1.000
_cell.length_b   1.000
_cell.length_c   1.000
_cell.angle_alpha   90.00
_cell.angle_beta   90.00
_cell.angle_gamma   90.00
#
_symmetry.space_group_name_H-M   'P 1'
#
loop_
_entity.id
_entity.type
_entity.pdbx_description
1 polymer ?
#
loop_
_entity_poly.entity_id
_entity_poly.type
_entity_poly.pdbx_seq_one_letter_code
_entity_poly.pdbx_strand_id
1 'polypeptide(L)'
;MLEKLAKQTAIYGVSTILVRFLSYLLTPFYTRVFGQEAYGIVTDIYALIPLALTLLTMGMESSYFRFAAKADEAGGDVGCAKQRLFTTTWTITTLAALLFVGLVLLGRSEIASWMGEAYVIHPEYISWVALIILLDVSSAIPFARLREERRSMTFVGLKLVSVVINVALAFAFGAAGLFATDFGVGWVFVANLAASAITWLWLLGCTKCFRPAIDGALLRRILVYSLPLLVGGLAGTANEFLDRQLIKYLVPEGAMAELGIYGAITKIAVVMMLFYQMYRLAAEPFFLSNFKKEEFKEMNAAAMKYYLMASMLIFLGIALFRDLFALIVGRDFREGIHILPVVLMSNVLAGVWLNLSFWYKREERTSLAIVVTVAGLLVTLPAGFALIPVLGYYGAAWMRLMSELTMVLVSLYLTRRFYPTPYAWGRILEYVGVALLLFVGAEWIGRWCGEARIAAYGVNVVLFAGYVAYLIWRDKIDVKGMVRAVLKRK
;
A
#
# COMPACT_ATOMS: atom_id res chain seq x y z
N MET A 1 -22.76 -19.94 -6.86
CA MET A 1 -22.60 -18.96 -5.79
C MET A 1 -21.13 -18.52 -5.63
N LEU A 2 -20.20 -19.43 -5.47
CA LEU A 2 -18.74 -19.18 -5.36
C LEU A 2 -18.17 -18.44 -6.58
N GLU A 3 -18.56 -18.79 -7.79
CA GLU A 3 -18.10 -18.16 -9.03
C GLU A 3 -18.53 -16.67 -9.11
N LYS A 4 -19.77 -16.37 -8.68
CA LYS A 4 -20.29 -15.00 -8.63
C LYS A 4 -19.57 -14.16 -7.57
N LEU A 5 -19.22 -14.78 -6.43
CA LEU A 5 -18.42 -14.16 -5.38
C LEU A 5 -16.98 -13.89 -5.85
N ALA A 6 -16.35 -14.87 -6.50
CA ALA A 6 -15.00 -14.74 -7.06
C ALA A 6 -14.94 -13.64 -8.14
N LYS A 7 -15.96 -13.56 -9.01
CA LYS A 7 -16.07 -12.51 -10.03
C LYS A 7 -16.20 -11.12 -9.38
N GLN A 8 -17.01 -10.97 -8.34
CA GLN A 8 -17.16 -9.69 -7.62
C GLN A 8 -15.86 -9.30 -6.91
N THR A 9 -15.22 -10.23 -6.21
CA THR A 9 -13.93 -9.99 -5.54
C THR A 9 -12.86 -9.58 -6.56
N ALA A 10 -12.83 -10.21 -7.72
CA ALA A 10 -11.93 -9.83 -8.81
C ALA A 10 -12.21 -8.40 -9.32
N ILE A 11 -13.48 -8.02 -9.49
CA ILE A 11 -13.85 -6.67 -9.93
C ILE A 11 -13.39 -5.63 -8.90
N TYR A 12 -13.65 -5.84 -7.60
CA TYR A 12 -13.19 -4.92 -6.55
C TYR A 12 -11.66 -4.85 -6.47
N GLY A 13 -10.99 -6.00 -6.58
CA GLY A 13 -9.54 -6.09 -6.54
C GLY A 13 -8.87 -5.39 -7.71
N VAL A 14 -9.25 -5.74 -8.93
CA VAL A 14 -8.69 -5.14 -10.16
C VAL A 14 -8.96 -3.64 -10.21
N SER A 15 -10.16 -3.20 -9.84
CA SER A 15 -10.48 -1.77 -9.80
C SER A 15 -9.64 -0.99 -8.78
N THR A 16 -9.42 -1.54 -7.60
CA THR A 16 -8.58 -0.90 -6.58
C THR A 16 -7.13 -0.78 -7.05
N ILE A 17 -6.62 -1.79 -7.73
CA ILE A 17 -5.28 -1.78 -8.34
C ILE A 17 -5.21 -0.74 -9.46
N LEU A 18 -6.21 -0.68 -10.34
CA LEU A 18 -6.28 0.28 -11.44
C LEU A 18 -6.32 1.72 -10.92
N VAL A 19 -7.14 2.00 -9.91
CA VAL A 19 -7.21 3.32 -9.24
C VAL A 19 -5.85 3.73 -8.68
N ARG A 20 -5.14 2.83 -8.02
CA ARG A 20 -3.78 3.08 -7.51
C ARG A 20 -2.80 3.33 -8.65
N PHE A 21 -2.81 2.49 -9.68
CA PHE A 21 -1.95 2.66 -10.83
C PHE A 21 -2.14 4.03 -11.49
N LEU A 22 -3.38 4.46 -11.70
CA LEU A 22 -3.68 5.78 -12.25
C LEU A 22 -3.17 6.91 -11.36
N SER A 23 -3.28 6.78 -10.02
CA SER A 23 -2.74 7.79 -9.10
C SER A 23 -1.20 7.88 -9.18
N TYR A 24 -0.51 6.78 -9.47
CA TYR A 24 0.93 6.79 -9.65
C TYR A 24 1.39 7.47 -10.94
N LEU A 25 0.51 7.61 -11.96
CA LEU A 25 0.82 8.38 -13.18
C LEU A 25 1.08 9.88 -12.90
N LEU A 26 0.63 10.40 -11.74
CA LEU A 26 0.95 11.76 -11.32
C LEU A 26 2.42 11.92 -10.87
N THR A 27 3.09 10.84 -10.46
CA THR A 27 4.50 10.92 -10.01
C THR A 27 5.44 11.42 -11.11
N PRO A 28 5.42 10.88 -12.34
CA PRO A 28 6.22 11.41 -13.44
C PRO A 28 5.96 12.89 -13.74
N PHE A 29 4.73 13.33 -13.57
CA PHE A 29 4.35 14.71 -13.78
C PHE A 29 4.87 15.60 -12.65
N TYR A 30 4.56 15.29 -11.41
CA TYR A 30 4.96 16.11 -10.26
C TYR A 30 6.48 16.19 -10.08
N THR A 31 7.22 15.10 -10.31
CA THR A 31 8.69 15.11 -10.21
C THR A 31 9.39 15.86 -11.33
N ARG A 32 8.68 16.26 -12.41
CA ARG A 32 9.21 17.15 -13.45
C ARG A 32 8.83 18.61 -13.23
N VAL A 33 7.79 18.87 -12.47
CA VAL A 33 7.27 20.21 -12.19
C VAL A 33 7.84 20.75 -10.89
N PHE A 34 7.96 19.90 -9.88
CA PHE A 34 8.46 20.27 -8.55
C PHE A 34 9.93 19.84 -8.34
N GLY A 35 10.68 20.66 -7.62
CA GLY A 35 11.97 20.27 -7.07
C GLY A 35 11.81 19.23 -5.93
N GLN A 36 12.94 18.70 -5.47
CA GLN A 36 13.01 17.65 -4.45
C GLN A 36 12.29 18.03 -3.15
N GLU A 37 12.54 19.25 -2.63
CA GLU A 37 11.94 19.74 -1.39
C GLU A 37 10.40 19.87 -1.50
N ALA A 38 9.93 20.49 -2.58
CA ALA A 38 8.50 20.66 -2.81
C ALA A 38 7.77 19.31 -2.96
N TYR A 39 8.39 18.34 -3.64
CA TYR A 39 7.86 16.99 -3.72
C TYR A 39 7.98 16.23 -2.40
N GLY A 40 8.94 16.60 -1.56
CA GLY A 40 9.07 16.13 -0.18
C GLY A 40 7.85 16.49 0.67
N ILE A 41 7.35 17.73 0.55
CA ILE A 41 6.12 18.18 1.22
C ILE A 41 4.92 17.34 0.78
N VAL A 42 4.79 17.04 -0.53
CA VAL A 42 3.74 16.15 -1.04
C VAL A 42 3.86 14.77 -0.42
N THR A 43 5.09 14.24 -0.35
CA THR A 43 5.37 12.89 0.18
C THR A 43 5.05 12.80 1.68
N ASP A 44 5.43 13.81 2.46
CA ASP A 44 5.17 13.90 3.90
C ASP A 44 3.67 13.91 4.20
N ILE A 45 2.96 14.82 3.57
CA ILE A 45 1.52 14.99 3.79
C ILE A 45 0.73 13.74 3.37
N TYR A 46 1.04 13.18 2.21
CA TYR A 46 0.36 11.95 1.77
C TYR A 46 0.71 10.71 2.62
N ALA A 47 1.79 10.74 3.38
CA ALA A 47 2.07 9.71 4.36
C ALA A 47 1.16 9.78 5.60
N LEU A 48 0.71 10.98 5.99
CA LEU A 48 -0.18 11.19 7.14
C LEU A 48 -1.61 10.68 6.88
N ILE A 49 -2.10 10.78 5.63
CA ILE A 49 -3.49 10.46 5.30
C ILE A 49 -3.88 9.02 5.67
N PRO A 50 -3.13 7.95 5.29
CA PRO A 50 -3.48 6.57 5.66
C PRO A 50 -3.50 6.33 7.18
N LEU A 51 -2.59 6.98 7.91
CA LEU A 51 -2.53 6.88 9.38
C LEU A 51 -3.78 7.50 10.00
N ALA A 52 -4.12 8.73 9.60
CA ALA A 52 -5.32 9.43 10.06
C ALA A 52 -6.61 8.68 9.68
N LEU A 53 -6.70 8.14 8.46
CA LEU A 53 -7.82 7.31 8.02
C LEU A 53 -7.98 6.08 8.92
N THR A 54 -6.89 5.35 9.20
CA THR A 54 -6.93 4.18 10.08
C THR A 54 -7.40 4.55 11.48
N LEU A 55 -6.87 5.63 12.03
CA LEU A 55 -7.21 6.13 13.37
C LEU A 55 -8.69 6.54 13.46
N LEU A 56 -9.16 7.35 12.52
CA LEU A 56 -10.49 7.98 12.57
C LEU A 56 -11.61 7.04 12.13
N THR A 57 -11.33 6.07 11.26
CA THR A 57 -12.31 5.02 10.92
C THR A 57 -12.45 3.97 12.02
N MET A 58 -11.50 3.88 12.96
CA MET A 58 -11.56 3.03 14.16
C MET A 58 -11.92 1.57 13.87
N GLY A 59 -11.56 1.01 12.70
CA GLY A 59 -11.94 -0.34 12.30
C GLY A 59 -13.45 -0.54 12.02
N MET A 60 -14.22 0.57 11.92
CA MET A 60 -15.67 0.52 11.73
C MET A 60 -16.09 -0.13 10.41
N GLU A 61 -15.24 -0.08 9.38
CA GLU A 61 -15.53 -0.73 8.11
C GLU A 61 -15.63 -2.26 8.26
N SER A 62 -14.68 -2.88 8.94
CA SER A 62 -14.71 -4.33 9.22
C SER A 62 -15.87 -4.71 10.14
N SER A 63 -16.16 -3.84 11.11
CA SER A 63 -17.30 -4.00 12.02
C SER A 63 -18.60 -3.93 11.25
N TYR A 64 -18.75 -2.99 10.33
CA TYR A 64 -19.94 -2.84 9.50
C TYR A 64 -20.27 -4.14 8.77
N PHE A 65 -19.30 -4.75 8.08
CA PHE A 65 -19.52 -6.03 7.39
C PHE A 65 -19.93 -7.16 8.34
N ARG A 66 -19.27 -7.27 9.49
CA ARG A 66 -19.59 -8.31 10.47
C ARG A 66 -21.00 -8.17 11.04
N PHE A 67 -21.39 -6.95 11.43
CA PHE A 67 -22.71 -6.72 12.02
C PHE A 67 -23.81 -6.72 10.97
N ALA A 68 -23.53 -6.35 9.71
CA ALA A 68 -24.47 -6.52 8.60
C ALA A 68 -24.77 -8.00 8.33
N ALA A 69 -23.75 -8.87 8.31
CA ALA A 69 -23.93 -10.32 8.18
C ALA A 69 -24.74 -10.91 9.35
N LYS A 70 -24.50 -10.47 10.60
CA LYS A 70 -25.29 -10.89 11.74
C LYS A 70 -26.75 -10.45 11.66
N ALA A 71 -27.03 -9.28 11.08
CA ALA A 71 -28.40 -8.83 10.85
C ALA A 71 -29.12 -9.71 9.82
N ASP A 72 -28.41 -10.18 8.78
CA ASP A 72 -28.96 -11.14 7.82
C ASP A 72 -29.29 -12.50 8.46
N GLU A 73 -28.47 -12.98 9.41
CA GLU A 73 -28.67 -14.24 10.12
C GLU A 73 -29.80 -14.18 11.16
N ALA A 74 -29.98 -13.04 11.82
CA ALA A 74 -30.94 -12.88 12.91
C ALA A 74 -32.41 -12.86 12.45
N GLY A 75 -32.66 -12.59 11.16
CA GLY A 75 -34.02 -12.45 10.63
C GLY A 75 -34.71 -11.16 11.11
N GLY A 76 -36.01 -11.10 10.96
CA GLY A 76 -36.81 -9.91 11.30
C GLY A 76 -36.66 -8.78 10.28
N ASP A 77 -36.77 -7.51 10.70
CA ASP A 77 -36.58 -6.36 9.81
C ASP A 77 -35.08 -6.05 9.59
N VAL A 78 -34.48 -6.86 8.70
CA VAL A 78 -33.09 -6.74 8.30
C VAL A 78 -32.78 -5.34 7.73
N GLY A 79 -33.74 -4.76 7.00
CA GLY A 79 -33.57 -3.43 6.41
C GLY A 79 -33.35 -2.33 7.46
N CYS A 80 -34.21 -2.32 8.48
CA CYS A 80 -34.13 -1.39 9.61
C CYS A 80 -32.83 -1.61 10.42
N ALA A 81 -32.46 -2.87 10.69
CA ALA A 81 -31.25 -3.20 11.42
C ALA A 81 -29.96 -2.72 10.67
N LYS A 82 -29.86 -2.97 9.36
CA LYS A 82 -28.75 -2.49 8.53
C LYS A 82 -28.73 -0.96 8.41
N GLN A 83 -29.90 -0.33 8.36
CA GLN A 83 -29.98 1.13 8.34
C GLN A 83 -29.50 1.75 9.65
N ARG A 84 -29.90 1.19 10.82
CA ARG A 84 -29.38 1.63 12.13
C ARG A 84 -27.88 1.44 12.24
N LEU A 85 -27.36 0.31 11.76
CA LEU A 85 -25.93 0.03 11.71
C LEU A 85 -25.20 1.07 10.87
N PHE A 86 -25.68 1.36 9.66
CA PHE A 86 -25.12 2.35 8.76
C PHE A 86 -25.11 3.74 9.40
N THR A 87 -26.25 4.21 9.90
CA THR A 87 -26.36 5.55 10.49
C THR A 87 -25.47 5.70 11.72
N THR A 88 -25.43 4.70 12.62
CA THR A 88 -24.59 4.72 13.82
C THR A 88 -23.10 4.75 13.46
N THR A 89 -22.64 3.87 12.58
CA THR A 89 -21.20 3.79 12.19
C THR A 89 -20.77 5.03 11.40
N TRP A 90 -21.59 5.49 10.47
CA TRP A 90 -21.30 6.68 9.68
C TRP A 90 -21.27 7.95 10.54
N THR A 91 -22.25 8.12 11.43
CA THR A 91 -22.33 9.31 12.30
C THR A 91 -21.11 9.41 13.21
N ILE A 92 -20.71 8.30 13.86
CA ILE A 92 -19.58 8.34 14.78
C ILE A 92 -18.24 8.59 14.06
N THR A 93 -18.00 7.97 12.89
CA THR A 93 -16.79 8.20 12.12
C THR A 93 -16.73 9.64 11.58
N THR A 94 -17.86 10.17 11.13
CA THR A 94 -17.94 11.55 10.64
C THR A 94 -17.77 12.56 11.78
N LEU A 95 -18.36 12.32 12.95
CA LEU A 95 -18.14 13.17 14.13
C LEU A 95 -16.68 13.15 14.60
N ALA A 96 -16.06 11.96 14.62
CA ALA A 96 -14.63 11.85 14.95
C ALA A 96 -13.76 12.65 13.96
N ALA A 97 -14.07 12.59 12.67
CA ALA A 97 -13.37 13.36 11.65
C ALA A 97 -13.62 14.87 11.77
N LEU A 98 -14.86 15.29 12.07
CA LEU A 98 -15.18 16.71 12.32
C LEU A 98 -14.44 17.24 13.56
N LEU A 99 -14.41 16.47 14.64
CA LEU A 99 -13.65 16.83 15.85
C LEU A 99 -12.17 16.97 15.53
N PHE A 100 -11.60 16.00 14.79
CA PHE A 100 -10.21 16.03 14.34
C PHE A 100 -9.92 17.30 13.53
N VAL A 101 -10.74 17.61 12.52
CA VAL A 101 -10.57 18.82 11.70
C VAL A 101 -10.69 20.07 12.56
N GLY A 102 -11.68 20.14 13.46
CA GLY A 102 -11.81 21.28 14.40
C GLY A 102 -10.54 21.49 15.22
N LEU A 103 -9.98 20.42 15.80
CA LEU A 103 -8.74 20.49 16.57
C LEU A 103 -7.54 20.89 15.71
N VAL A 104 -7.43 20.36 14.49
CA VAL A 104 -6.35 20.69 13.55
C VAL A 104 -6.44 22.17 13.10
N LEU A 105 -7.64 22.67 12.81
CA LEU A 105 -7.81 24.06 12.40
C LEU A 105 -7.55 25.04 13.55
N LEU A 106 -7.94 24.70 14.78
CA LEU A 106 -7.66 25.51 15.97
C LEU A 106 -6.17 25.53 16.31
N GLY A 107 -5.49 24.37 16.23
CA GLY A 107 -4.06 24.22 16.51
C GLY A 107 -3.15 24.37 15.28
N ARG A 108 -3.64 24.93 14.18
CA ARG A 108 -2.95 24.96 12.89
C ARG A 108 -1.53 25.55 12.96
N SER A 109 -1.36 26.66 13.66
CA SER A 109 -0.06 27.33 13.83
C SER A 109 0.93 26.47 14.61
N GLU A 110 0.48 25.83 15.68
CA GLU A 110 1.29 24.97 16.51
C GLU A 110 1.71 23.70 15.74
N ILE A 111 0.76 23.09 15.02
CA ILE A 111 1.03 21.93 14.18
C ILE A 111 2.04 22.31 13.09
N ALA A 112 1.88 23.47 12.45
CA ALA A 112 2.81 23.97 11.44
C ALA A 112 4.24 24.12 12.00
N SER A 113 4.38 24.68 13.21
CA SER A 113 5.69 24.81 13.86
C SER A 113 6.35 23.46 14.18
N TRP A 114 5.56 22.44 14.53
CA TRP A 114 6.06 21.09 14.76
C TRP A 114 6.43 20.37 13.45
N MET A 115 5.70 20.65 12.38
CA MET A 115 5.94 20.04 11.07
C MET A 115 7.14 20.62 10.33
N GLY A 116 7.59 21.84 10.70
CA GLY A 116 8.78 22.48 10.15
C GLY A 116 8.51 23.71 9.31
N GLU A 117 9.57 24.39 8.89
CA GLU A 117 9.55 25.73 8.31
C GLU A 117 8.63 25.85 7.07
N ALA A 118 8.64 24.86 6.19
CA ALA A 118 7.79 24.84 4.99
C ALA A 118 6.28 24.94 5.32
N TYR A 119 5.87 24.43 6.48
CA TYR A 119 4.48 24.47 6.94
C TYR A 119 4.17 25.74 7.76
N VAL A 120 5.19 26.37 8.33
CA VAL A 120 5.03 27.70 8.95
C VAL A 120 4.75 28.76 7.89
N ILE A 121 5.43 28.66 6.73
CA ILE A 121 5.21 29.55 5.58
C ILE A 121 3.83 29.31 4.96
N HIS A 122 3.40 28.03 4.86
CA HIS A 122 2.15 27.61 4.23
C HIS A 122 1.27 26.78 5.18
N PRO A 123 0.75 27.36 6.27
CA PRO A 123 -0.08 26.63 7.22
C PRO A 123 -1.42 26.16 6.62
N GLU A 124 -1.85 26.74 5.50
CA GLU A 124 -3.03 26.31 4.75
C GLU A 124 -2.94 24.88 4.21
N TYR A 125 -1.74 24.33 3.96
CA TYR A 125 -1.58 22.93 3.53
C TYR A 125 -2.17 21.96 4.56
N ILE A 126 -1.96 22.24 5.85
CA ILE A 126 -2.52 21.44 6.96
C ILE A 126 -4.04 21.48 6.93
N SER A 127 -4.62 22.66 6.65
CA SER A 127 -6.08 22.84 6.55
C SER A 127 -6.67 22.04 5.39
N TRP A 128 -6.05 22.11 4.20
CA TRP A 128 -6.51 21.36 3.03
C TRP A 128 -6.48 19.85 3.26
N VAL A 129 -5.40 19.35 3.88
CA VAL A 129 -5.26 17.93 4.19
C VAL A 129 -6.26 17.48 5.26
N ALA A 130 -6.50 18.28 6.29
CA ALA A 130 -7.53 17.98 7.27
C ALA A 130 -8.92 17.84 6.64
N LEU A 131 -9.25 18.71 5.67
CA LEU A 131 -10.51 18.63 4.92
C LEU A 131 -10.56 17.38 4.01
N ILE A 132 -9.44 17.00 3.37
CA ILE A 132 -9.36 15.76 2.59
C ILE A 132 -9.64 14.56 3.51
N ILE A 133 -8.99 14.52 4.67
CA ILE A 133 -9.19 13.45 5.66
C ILE A 133 -10.66 13.37 6.10
N LEU A 134 -11.31 14.53 6.36
CA LEU A 134 -12.74 14.56 6.70
C LEU A 134 -13.60 13.90 5.63
N LEU A 135 -13.42 14.28 4.37
CA LEU A 135 -14.19 13.75 3.25
C LEU A 135 -13.93 12.25 3.03
N ASP A 136 -12.67 11.83 3.14
CA ASP A 136 -12.28 10.45 2.94
C ASP A 136 -12.79 9.54 4.08
N VAL A 137 -12.68 9.98 5.35
CA VAL A 137 -13.23 9.25 6.51
C VAL A 137 -14.75 9.14 6.43
N SER A 138 -15.44 10.25 6.11
CA SER A 138 -16.90 10.26 5.99
C SER A 138 -17.39 9.45 4.79
N SER A 139 -16.54 9.19 3.79
CA SER A 139 -16.82 8.34 2.65
C SER A 139 -16.61 6.83 2.93
N ALA A 140 -15.85 6.46 3.97
CA ALA A 140 -15.46 5.08 4.23
C ALA A 140 -16.67 4.14 4.43
N ILE A 141 -17.60 4.51 5.31
CA ILE A 141 -18.79 3.69 5.60
C ILE A 141 -19.78 3.66 4.43
N PRO A 142 -20.10 4.76 3.71
CA PRO A 142 -20.88 4.70 2.47
C PRO A 142 -20.25 3.78 1.40
N PHE A 143 -18.93 3.79 1.23
CA PHE A 143 -18.26 2.83 0.34
C PHE A 143 -18.38 1.38 0.84
N ALA A 144 -18.31 1.15 2.17
CA ALA A 144 -18.52 -0.17 2.75
C ALA A 144 -19.95 -0.66 2.47
N ARG A 145 -20.96 0.22 2.59
CA ARG A 145 -22.34 -0.08 2.25
C ARG A 145 -22.53 -0.49 0.79
N LEU A 146 -21.93 0.25 -0.16
CA LEU A 146 -22.00 -0.13 -1.58
C LEU A 146 -21.42 -1.54 -1.84
N ARG A 147 -20.38 -1.93 -1.10
CA ARG A 147 -19.79 -3.28 -1.19
C ARG A 147 -20.69 -4.33 -0.56
N GLU A 148 -21.31 -4.02 0.59
CA GLU A 148 -22.25 -4.90 1.27
C GLU A 148 -23.49 -5.14 0.39
N GLU A 149 -24.06 -4.07 -0.20
CA GLU A 149 -25.18 -4.13 -1.16
C GLU A 149 -24.79 -4.74 -2.52
N ARG A 150 -23.51 -5.17 -2.70
CA ARG A 150 -22.98 -5.74 -3.96
C ARG A 150 -23.09 -4.82 -5.17
N ARG A 151 -23.10 -3.52 -4.97
CA ARG A 151 -23.13 -2.49 -6.02
C ARG A 151 -21.72 -2.20 -6.55
N SER A 152 -21.05 -3.23 -7.07
CA SER A 152 -19.63 -3.18 -7.46
C SER A 152 -19.36 -2.14 -8.54
N MET A 153 -20.21 -2.01 -9.55
CA MET A 153 -20.00 -1.03 -10.63
C MET A 153 -20.10 0.42 -10.15
N THR A 154 -21.01 0.72 -9.22
CA THR A 154 -21.11 2.04 -8.60
C THR A 154 -19.86 2.36 -7.77
N PHE A 155 -19.39 1.39 -6.98
CA PHE A 155 -18.16 1.53 -6.20
C PHE A 155 -16.95 1.82 -7.10
N VAL A 156 -16.76 1.00 -8.14
CA VAL A 156 -15.65 1.14 -9.11
C VAL A 156 -15.74 2.47 -9.85
N GLY A 157 -16.94 2.80 -10.35
CA GLY A 157 -17.18 4.04 -11.09
C GLY A 157 -16.82 5.28 -10.26
N LEU A 158 -17.27 5.36 -9.00
CA LEU A 158 -16.95 6.46 -8.10
C LEU A 158 -15.44 6.57 -7.81
N LYS A 159 -14.76 5.45 -7.57
CA LYS A 159 -13.30 5.43 -7.36
C LYS A 159 -12.53 5.87 -8.61
N LEU A 160 -12.94 5.42 -9.79
CA LEU A 160 -12.32 5.84 -11.05
C LEU A 160 -12.56 7.31 -11.33
N VAL A 161 -13.78 7.80 -11.17
CA VAL A 161 -14.12 9.22 -11.35
C VAL A 161 -13.30 10.10 -10.42
N SER A 162 -13.14 9.72 -9.15
CA SER A 162 -12.30 10.46 -8.20
C SER A 162 -10.86 10.62 -8.72
N VAL A 163 -10.25 9.52 -9.17
CA VAL A 163 -8.87 9.58 -9.68
C VAL A 163 -8.77 10.36 -10.98
N VAL A 164 -9.71 10.18 -11.90
CA VAL A 164 -9.74 10.92 -13.18
C VAL A 164 -9.87 12.42 -12.92
N ILE A 165 -10.74 12.86 -12.00
CA ILE A 165 -10.88 14.26 -11.63
C ILE A 165 -9.56 14.79 -11.04
N ASN A 166 -8.96 14.06 -10.09
CA ASN A 166 -7.69 14.47 -9.49
C ASN A 166 -6.59 14.63 -10.54
N VAL A 167 -6.44 13.65 -11.43
CA VAL A 167 -5.45 13.68 -12.52
C VAL A 167 -5.74 14.83 -13.50
N ALA A 168 -6.99 15.00 -13.92
CA ALA A 168 -7.38 16.06 -14.84
C ALA A 168 -7.13 17.45 -14.26
N LEU A 169 -7.48 17.68 -12.98
CA LEU A 169 -7.22 18.94 -12.29
C LEU A 169 -5.72 19.19 -12.11
N ALA A 170 -4.94 18.17 -11.77
CA ALA A 170 -3.49 18.31 -11.66
C ALA A 170 -2.85 18.76 -12.99
N PHE A 171 -3.25 18.15 -14.11
CA PHE A 171 -2.77 18.58 -15.43
C PHE A 171 -3.30 19.98 -15.82
N ALA A 172 -4.56 20.30 -15.52
CA ALA A 172 -5.13 21.62 -15.78
C ALA A 172 -4.40 22.72 -14.99
N PHE A 173 -4.11 22.50 -13.72
CA PHE A 173 -3.36 23.44 -12.87
C PHE A 173 -1.91 23.59 -13.36
N GLY A 174 -1.28 22.52 -13.80
CA GLY A 174 0.04 22.56 -14.42
C GLY A 174 0.06 23.36 -15.72
N ALA A 175 -0.92 23.12 -16.62
CA ALA A 175 -1.06 23.87 -17.87
C ALA A 175 -1.36 25.34 -17.65
N ALA A 176 -2.09 25.69 -16.58
CA ALA A 176 -2.36 27.06 -16.17
C ALA A 176 -1.18 27.76 -15.46
N GLY A 177 -0.05 27.06 -15.25
CA GLY A 177 1.13 27.60 -14.56
C GLY A 177 0.96 27.80 -13.05
N LEU A 178 -0.11 27.26 -12.45
CA LEU A 178 -0.43 27.49 -11.04
C LEU A 178 0.62 26.89 -10.09
N PHE A 179 1.34 25.84 -10.48
CA PHE A 179 2.40 25.25 -9.70
C PHE A 179 3.66 26.13 -9.56
N ALA A 180 3.79 27.17 -10.39
CA ALA A 180 4.86 28.16 -10.30
C ALA A 180 4.50 29.37 -9.41
N THR A 181 3.30 29.41 -8.83
CA THR A 181 2.87 30.44 -7.87
C THR A 181 3.43 30.18 -6.48
N ASP A 182 3.39 31.17 -5.58
CA ASP A 182 3.81 31.02 -4.18
C ASP A 182 3.07 29.89 -3.44
N PHE A 183 1.81 29.64 -3.83
CA PHE A 183 1.02 28.55 -3.28
C PHE A 183 1.52 27.15 -3.75
N GLY A 184 2.21 27.07 -4.90
CA GLY A 184 2.97 25.93 -5.40
C GLY A 184 2.31 24.56 -5.22
N VAL A 185 2.84 23.80 -4.28
CA VAL A 185 2.39 22.43 -3.92
C VAL A 185 0.94 22.39 -3.42
N GLY A 186 0.43 23.49 -2.89
CA GLY A 186 -0.95 23.57 -2.38
C GLY A 186 -2.00 23.20 -3.43
N TRP A 187 -1.74 23.48 -4.71
CA TRP A 187 -2.63 23.11 -5.79
C TRP A 187 -2.78 21.58 -5.96
N VAL A 188 -1.79 20.79 -5.54
CA VAL A 188 -1.90 19.33 -5.49
C VAL A 188 -2.97 18.91 -4.48
N PHE A 189 -3.00 19.57 -3.32
CA PHE A 189 -4.00 19.30 -2.28
C PHE A 189 -5.37 19.80 -2.66
N VAL A 190 -5.47 20.94 -3.33
CA VAL A 190 -6.75 21.47 -3.87
C VAL A 190 -7.33 20.52 -4.91
N ALA A 191 -6.52 19.97 -5.84
CA ALA A 191 -6.98 18.98 -6.82
C ALA A 191 -7.53 17.71 -6.14
N ASN A 192 -6.83 17.22 -5.12
CA ASN A 192 -7.28 16.07 -4.35
C ASN A 192 -8.55 16.37 -3.56
N LEU A 193 -8.61 17.51 -2.88
CA LEU A 193 -9.80 17.94 -2.14
C LEU A 193 -11.04 18.03 -3.04
N ALA A 194 -10.90 18.65 -4.21
CA ALA A 194 -11.99 18.75 -5.18
C ALA A 194 -12.47 17.36 -5.64
N ALA A 195 -11.54 16.44 -5.93
CA ALA A 195 -11.86 15.06 -6.28
C ALA A 195 -12.58 14.32 -5.14
N SER A 196 -12.10 14.46 -3.91
CA SER A 196 -12.74 13.85 -2.72
C SER A 196 -14.12 14.47 -2.47
N ALA A 197 -14.28 15.80 -2.62
CA ALA A 197 -15.56 16.49 -2.42
C ALA A 197 -16.62 16.05 -3.44
N ILE A 198 -16.27 16.02 -4.73
CA ILE A 198 -17.18 15.57 -5.79
C ILE A 198 -17.59 14.12 -5.57
N THR A 199 -16.63 13.27 -5.22
CA THR A 199 -16.88 11.86 -4.93
C THR A 199 -17.79 11.71 -3.72
N TRP A 200 -17.55 12.45 -2.66
CA TRP A 200 -18.36 12.45 -1.45
C TRP A 200 -19.80 12.89 -1.73
N LEU A 201 -20.00 13.99 -2.44
CA LEU A 201 -21.34 14.49 -2.83
C LEU A 201 -22.09 13.44 -3.65
N TRP A 202 -21.44 12.82 -4.63
CA TRP A 202 -22.08 11.77 -5.43
C TRP A 202 -22.40 10.53 -4.60
N LEU A 203 -21.51 10.15 -3.70
CA LEU A 203 -21.71 9.02 -2.79
C LEU A 203 -22.90 9.24 -1.85
N LEU A 204 -23.11 10.48 -1.38
CA LEU A 204 -24.30 10.88 -0.61
C LEU A 204 -25.58 10.66 -1.42
N GLY A 205 -25.61 11.08 -2.67
CA GLY A 205 -26.73 10.84 -3.58
C GLY A 205 -27.04 9.36 -3.81
N CYS A 206 -25.99 8.51 -3.87
CA CYS A 206 -26.13 7.06 -4.07
C CYS A 206 -26.67 6.31 -2.83
N THR A 207 -26.39 6.80 -1.64
CA THR A 207 -26.74 6.11 -0.38
C THR A 207 -28.10 6.51 0.21
N LYS A 208 -28.72 7.57 -0.32
CA LYS A 208 -30.10 8.06 -0.05
C LYS A 208 -30.56 8.22 1.41
N CYS A 209 -29.69 8.12 2.40
CA CYS A 209 -30.10 8.12 3.82
C CYS A 209 -29.16 8.91 4.69
N PHE A 210 -29.46 10.19 4.83
CA PHE A 210 -28.76 11.12 5.71
C PHE A 210 -29.64 11.50 6.89
N ARG A 211 -29.73 10.62 7.87
CA ARG A 211 -30.25 11.00 9.19
C ARG A 211 -29.18 10.59 10.21
N PRO A 212 -28.42 11.56 10.73
CA PRO A 212 -27.45 11.27 11.78
C PRO A 212 -28.20 10.70 12.98
N ALA A 213 -27.85 9.50 13.38
CA ALA A 213 -28.44 8.86 14.54
C ALA A 213 -27.41 7.90 15.16
N ILE A 214 -27.37 7.83 16.47
CA ILE A 214 -26.47 6.95 17.21
C ILE A 214 -27.32 6.04 18.09
N ASP A 215 -27.21 4.74 17.85
CA ASP A 215 -27.69 3.71 18.78
C ASP A 215 -26.55 3.37 19.75
N GLY A 216 -26.63 3.86 20.99
CA GLY A 216 -25.58 3.70 21.99
C GLY A 216 -25.30 2.24 22.36
N ALA A 217 -26.32 1.38 22.40
CA ALA A 217 -26.16 -0.04 22.70
C ALA A 217 -25.44 -0.76 21.55
N LEU A 218 -25.82 -0.47 20.32
CA LEU A 218 -25.17 -0.99 19.12
C LEU A 218 -23.73 -0.47 19.02
N LEU A 219 -23.50 0.82 19.25
CA LEU A 219 -22.17 1.44 19.21
C LEU A 219 -21.22 0.78 20.20
N ARG A 220 -21.64 0.56 21.45
CA ARG A 220 -20.79 -0.13 22.46
C ARG A 220 -20.35 -1.51 21.97
N ARG A 221 -21.27 -2.29 21.39
CA ARG A 221 -20.96 -3.63 20.84
C ARG A 221 -19.98 -3.55 19.65
N ILE A 222 -20.14 -2.56 18.79
CA ILE A 222 -19.26 -2.33 17.66
C ILE A 222 -17.86 -1.93 18.16
N LEU A 223 -17.73 -0.99 19.10
CA LEU A 223 -16.46 -0.51 19.63
C LEU A 223 -15.66 -1.62 20.30
N VAL A 224 -16.30 -2.48 21.09
CA VAL A 224 -15.62 -3.64 21.71
C VAL A 224 -14.96 -4.55 20.66
N TYR A 225 -15.59 -4.67 19.47
CA TYR A 225 -15.02 -5.46 18.38
C TYR A 225 -13.98 -4.67 17.54
N SER A 226 -14.23 -3.39 17.30
CA SER A 226 -13.40 -2.59 16.37
C SER A 226 -12.10 -2.08 17.01
N LEU A 227 -12.05 -1.77 18.31
CA LEU A 227 -10.86 -1.25 18.96
C LEU A 227 -9.64 -2.18 18.89
N PRO A 228 -9.75 -3.50 19.10
CA PRO A 228 -8.62 -4.42 18.86
C PRO A 228 -8.16 -4.42 17.40
N LEU A 229 -9.09 -4.29 16.44
CA LEU A 229 -8.75 -4.19 15.01
C LEU A 229 -8.04 -2.88 14.67
N LEU A 230 -8.42 -1.78 15.34
CA LEU A 230 -7.73 -0.50 15.22
C LEU A 230 -6.27 -0.62 15.63
N VAL A 231 -5.97 -1.25 16.78
CA VAL A 231 -4.57 -1.43 17.25
C VAL A 231 -3.74 -2.20 16.21
N GLY A 232 -4.28 -3.30 15.67
CA GLY A 232 -3.62 -4.07 14.62
C GLY A 232 -3.43 -3.27 13.32
N GLY A 233 -4.43 -2.50 12.91
CA GLY A 233 -4.38 -1.61 11.75
C GLY A 233 -3.36 -0.49 11.90
N LEU A 234 -3.32 0.14 13.06
CA LEU A 234 -2.34 1.20 13.37
C LEU A 234 -0.91 0.67 13.34
N ALA A 235 -0.66 -0.50 13.93
CA ALA A 235 0.68 -1.10 13.90
C ALA A 235 1.17 -1.34 12.46
N GLY A 236 0.29 -1.84 11.58
CA GLY A 236 0.61 -2.03 10.16
C GLY A 236 0.86 -0.72 9.41
N THR A 237 -0.03 0.27 9.60
CA THR A 237 0.10 1.58 8.94
C THR A 237 1.28 2.39 9.48
N ALA A 238 1.57 2.28 10.78
CA ALA A 238 2.73 2.95 11.39
C ALA A 238 4.04 2.49 10.78
N ASN A 239 4.19 1.21 10.46
CA ASN A 239 5.40 0.69 9.84
C ASN A 239 5.65 1.27 8.43
N GLU A 240 4.56 1.56 7.67
CA GLU A 240 4.65 2.24 6.36
C GLU A 240 4.86 3.76 6.46
N PHE A 241 4.50 4.35 7.59
CA PHE A 241 4.57 5.79 7.83
C PHE A 241 5.91 6.21 8.44
N LEU A 242 6.45 5.39 9.35
CA LEU A 242 7.64 5.73 10.14
C LEU A 242 8.88 6.00 9.30
N ASP A 243 9.07 5.30 8.19
CA ASP A 243 10.22 5.52 7.30
C ASP A 243 10.31 6.98 6.83
N ARG A 244 9.17 7.59 6.46
CA ARG A 244 9.09 8.97 5.99
C ARG A 244 9.26 9.98 7.12
N GLN A 245 8.65 9.72 8.28
CA GLN A 245 8.78 10.63 9.43
C GLN A 245 10.19 10.59 10.02
N LEU A 246 10.82 9.42 10.06
CA LEU A 246 12.19 9.32 10.52
C LEU A 246 13.17 10.04 9.57
N ILE A 247 12.98 10.00 8.25
CA ILE A 247 13.77 10.84 7.32
C ILE A 247 13.60 12.31 7.68
N LYS A 248 12.34 12.77 7.80
CA LYS A 248 12.01 14.18 8.07
C LYS A 248 12.66 14.74 9.33
N TYR A 249 12.70 13.95 10.43
CA TYR A 249 13.16 14.43 11.72
C TYR A 249 14.60 14.05 12.09
N LEU A 250 15.19 13.07 11.41
CA LEU A 250 16.53 12.57 11.73
C LEU A 250 17.60 13.01 10.73
N VAL A 251 17.24 13.41 9.51
CA VAL A 251 18.19 13.96 8.55
C VAL A 251 18.55 15.38 8.98
N PRO A 252 19.86 15.70 9.19
CA PRO A 252 20.28 16.98 9.75
C PRO A 252 20.02 18.17 8.84
N GLU A 253 20.25 18.00 7.52
CA GLU A 253 20.11 19.05 6.52
C GLU A 253 19.43 18.50 5.26
N GLY A 254 18.55 19.30 4.64
CA GLY A 254 17.87 18.90 3.41
C GLY A 254 16.85 17.76 3.56
N ALA A 255 16.32 17.54 4.76
CA ALA A 255 15.40 16.44 5.08
C ALA A 255 14.21 16.33 4.09
N MET A 256 13.66 17.46 3.66
CA MET A 256 12.55 17.47 2.69
C MET A 256 12.97 17.04 1.30
N ALA A 257 14.17 17.42 0.85
CA ALA A 257 14.74 16.96 -0.42
C ALA A 257 14.96 15.43 -0.40
N GLU A 258 15.57 14.94 0.65
CA GLU A 258 15.79 13.50 0.88
C GLU A 258 14.46 12.72 0.90
N LEU A 259 13.46 13.26 1.57
CA LEU A 259 12.12 12.69 1.63
C LEU A 259 11.45 12.69 0.25
N GLY A 260 11.68 13.74 -0.55
CA GLY A 260 11.21 13.85 -1.92
C GLY A 260 11.82 12.75 -2.80
N ILE A 261 13.15 12.57 -2.74
CA ILE A 261 13.88 11.52 -3.47
C ILE A 261 13.35 10.14 -3.06
N TYR A 262 13.29 9.87 -1.76
CA TYR A 262 12.75 8.60 -1.24
C TYR A 262 11.33 8.34 -1.73
N GLY A 263 10.45 9.35 -1.64
CA GLY A 263 9.08 9.28 -2.11
C GLY A 263 8.96 8.97 -3.61
N ALA A 264 9.78 9.62 -4.45
CA ALA A 264 9.79 9.40 -5.89
C ALA A 264 10.25 7.98 -6.26
N ILE A 265 11.34 7.49 -5.65
CA ILE A 265 11.89 6.17 -5.96
C ILE A 265 11.00 5.05 -5.43
N THR A 266 10.40 5.20 -4.25
CA THR A 266 9.45 4.21 -3.72
C THR A 266 8.21 4.06 -4.61
N LYS A 267 7.84 5.09 -5.38
CA LYS A 267 6.77 5.03 -6.39
C LYS A 267 7.17 4.20 -7.62
N ILE A 268 8.44 4.11 -7.97
CA ILE A 268 8.90 3.19 -9.02
C ILE A 268 8.74 1.72 -8.56
N ALA A 269 9.02 1.44 -7.30
CA ALA A 269 8.85 0.11 -6.72
C ALA A 269 7.38 -0.35 -6.61
N VAL A 270 6.43 0.52 -6.97
CA VAL A 270 4.98 0.20 -6.92
C VAL A 270 4.59 -1.04 -7.73
N VAL A 271 5.30 -1.35 -8.80
CA VAL A 271 5.04 -2.54 -9.61
C VAL A 271 5.10 -3.81 -8.75
N MET A 272 6.12 -3.92 -7.88
CA MET A 272 6.25 -5.03 -6.92
C MET A 272 5.14 -4.99 -5.86
N MET A 273 4.80 -3.80 -5.36
CA MET A 273 3.70 -3.62 -4.41
C MET A 273 2.35 -4.02 -5.02
N LEU A 274 2.08 -3.67 -6.28
CA LEU A 274 0.87 -4.09 -6.98
C LEU A 274 0.83 -5.61 -7.17
N PHE A 275 1.96 -6.24 -7.50
CA PHE A 275 2.06 -7.69 -7.59
C PHE A 275 1.75 -8.36 -6.24
N TYR A 276 2.35 -7.88 -5.16
CA TYR A 276 2.05 -8.33 -3.80
C TYR A 276 0.55 -8.19 -3.47
N GLN A 277 -0.07 -7.07 -3.82
CA GLN A 277 -1.50 -6.86 -3.57
C GLN A 277 -2.39 -7.77 -4.42
N MET A 278 -2.04 -8.01 -5.69
CA MET A 278 -2.73 -8.98 -6.54
C MET A 278 -2.64 -10.40 -5.96
N TYR A 279 -1.44 -10.78 -5.50
CA TYR A 279 -1.25 -12.05 -4.81
C TYR A 279 -2.12 -12.15 -3.57
N ARG A 280 -2.13 -11.13 -2.71
CA ARG A 280 -2.97 -11.07 -1.51
C ARG A 280 -4.45 -11.24 -1.82
N LEU A 281 -4.98 -10.50 -2.81
CA LEU A 281 -6.38 -10.55 -3.22
C LEU A 281 -6.80 -11.93 -3.77
N ALA A 282 -5.88 -12.64 -4.42
CA ALA A 282 -6.12 -13.99 -4.92
C ALA A 282 -5.95 -15.05 -3.83
N ALA A 283 -4.90 -14.93 -3.02
CA ALA A 283 -4.51 -15.93 -2.03
C ALA A 283 -5.43 -15.95 -0.81
N GLU A 284 -5.87 -14.78 -0.29
CA GLU A 284 -6.74 -14.73 0.89
C GLU A 284 -8.04 -15.54 0.73
N PRO A 285 -8.90 -15.32 -0.29
CA PRO A 285 -10.11 -16.11 -0.44
C PRO A 285 -9.84 -17.58 -0.77
N PHE A 286 -8.77 -17.85 -1.53
CA PHE A 286 -8.35 -19.20 -1.86
C PHE A 286 -8.00 -20.00 -0.59
N PHE A 287 -7.16 -19.46 0.28
CA PHE A 287 -6.76 -20.14 1.52
C PHE A 287 -7.92 -20.23 2.51
N LEU A 288 -8.72 -19.17 2.68
CA LEU A 288 -9.90 -19.18 3.54
C LEU A 288 -10.89 -20.30 3.18
N SER A 289 -11.14 -20.50 1.88
CA SER A 289 -12.03 -21.55 1.40
C SER A 289 -11.47 -22.97 1.55
N ASN A 290 -10.15 -23.10 1.71
CA ASN A 290 -9.45 -24.39 1.79
C ASN A 290 -8.86 -24.69 3.19
N PHE A 291 -9.18 -23.90 4.23
CA PHE A 291 -8.65 -24.07 5.58
C PHE A 291 -8.88 -25.48 6.17
N LYS A 292 -9.99 -26.13 5.82
CA LYS A 292 -10.35 -27.47 6.34
C LYS A 292 -9.64 -28.61 5.61
N LYS A 293 -8.98 -28.37 4.48
CA LYS A 293 -8.30 -29.42 3.71
C LYS A 293 -7.03 -29.89 4.40
N GLU A 294 -6.75 -31.16 4.35
CA GLU A 294 -5.52 -31.76 4.87
C GLU A 294 -4.29 -31.26 4.10
N GLU A 295 -4.42 -31.06 2.80
CA GLU A 295 -3.38 -30.59 1.87
C GLU A 295 -3.06 -29.07 2.00
N PHE A 296 -3.62 -28.37 3.01
CA PHE A 296 -3.41 -26.93 3.18
C PHE A 296 -1.92 -26.55 3.31
N LYS A 297 -1.12 -27.39 4.00
CA LYS A 297 0.31 -27.14 4.19
C LYS A 297 1.07 -27.17 2.87
N GLU A 298 0.80 -28.20 2.05
CA GLU A 298 1.40 -28.38 0.74
C GLU A 298 0.99 -27.25 -0.21
N MET A 299 -0.30 -26.87 -0.19
CA MET A 299 -0.81 -25.75 -0.98
C MET A 299 -0.14 -24.43 -0.58
N ASN A 300 0.03 -24.18 0.72
CA ASN A 300 0.69 -22.99 1.22
C ASN A 300 2.18 -22.97 0.85
N ALA A 301 2.87 -24.12 0.96
CA ALA A 301 4.26 -24.27 0.55
C ALA A 301 4.45 -24.01 -0.96
N ALA A 302 3.56 -24.57 -1.79
CA ALA A 302 3.58 -24.35 -3.24
C ALA A 302 3.33 -22.86 -3.59
N ALA A 303 2.35 -22.24 -2.94
CA ALA A 303 2.06 -20.82 -3.16
C ALA A 303 3.26 -19.92 -2.82
N MET A 304 3.96 -20.18 -1.71
CA MET A 304 5.21 -19.49 -1.34
C MET A 304 6.27 -19.62 -2.44
N LYS A 305 6.48 -20.84 -2.95
CA LYS A 305 7.48 -21.09 -4.00
C LYS A 305 7.17 -20.28 -5.26
N TYR A 306 5.93 -20.33 -5.75
CA TYR A 306 5.54 -19.61 -6.97
C TYR A 306 5.50 -18.09 -6.78
N TYR A 307 5.09 -17.63 -5.59
CA TYR A 307 5.15 -16.21 -5.25
C TYR A 307 6.59 -15.69 -5.33
N LEU A 308 7.54 -16.37 -4.69
CA LEU A 308 8.94 -15.97 -4.71
C LEU A 308 9.56 -16.05 -6.10
N MET A 309 9.25 -17.10 -6.87
CA MET A 309 9.71 -17.24 -8.24
C MET A 309 9.27 -16.05 -9.11
N ALA A 310 8.00 -15.66 -9.04
CA ALA A 310 7.47 -14.53 -9.78
C ALA A 310 8.01 -13.18 -9.25
N SER A 311 8.13 -13.04 -7.93
CA SER A 311 8.68 -11.83 -7.31
C SER A 311 10.15 -11.61 -7.69
N MET A 312 10.97 -12.68 -7.72
CA MET A 312 12.37 -12.56 -8.12
C MET A 312 12.52 -12.24 -9.60
N LEU A 313 11.61 -12.71 -10.45
CA LEU A 313 11.57 -12.33 -11.86
C LEU A 313 11.29 -10.83 -12.03
N ILE A 314 10.29 -10.31 -11.30
CA ILE A 314 9.95 -8.88 -11.30
C ILE A 314 11.10 -8.05 -10.70
N PHE A 315 11.67 -8.51 -9.58
CA PHE A 315 12.82 -7.89 -8.95
C PHE A 315 13.98 -7.72 -9.94
N LEU A 316 14.39 -8.82 -10.56
CA LEU A 316 15.51 -8.82 -11.49
C LEU A 316 15.21 -7.96 -12.73
N GLY A 317 13.98 -8.04 -13.27
CA GLY A 317 13.55 -7.22 -14.41
C GLY A 317 13.59 -5.73 -14.12
N ILE A 318 13.23 -5.30 -12.90
CA ILE A 318 13.27 -3.87 -12.55
C ILE A 318 14.69 -3.46 -12.14
N ALA A 319 15.40 -4.28 -11.35
CA ALA A 319 16.71 -3.94 -10.83
C ALA A 319 17.79 -3.86 -11.91
N LEU A 320 17.81 -4.79 -12.89
CA LEU A 320 18.74 -4.76 -14.02
C LEU A 320 18.51 -3.59 -14.98
N PHE A 321 17.26 -3.16 -15.12
CA PHE A 321 16.88 -2.06 -16.02
C PHE A 321 16.49 -0.79 -15.26
N ARG A 322 16.99 -0.61 -14.02
CA ARG A 322 16.62 0.50 -13.13
C ARG A 322 16.81 1.87 -13.76
N ASP A 323 17.86 2.06 -14.59
CA ASP A 323 18.10 3.34 -15.28
C ASP A 323 16.98 3.68 -16.27
N LEU A 324 16.37 2.66 -16.91
CA LEU A 324 15.19 2.85 -17.75
C LEU A 324 13.98 3.27 -16.90
N PHE A 325 13.80 2.64 -15.73
CA PHE A 325 12.75 3.01 -14.79
C PHE A 325 13.01 4.40 -14.17
N ALA A 326 14.27 4.82 -14.04
CA ALA A 326 14.62 6.17 -13.59
C ALA A 326 14.11 7.27 -14.53
N LEU A 327 13.82 6.96 -15.81
CA LEU A 327 13.22 7.91 -16.75
C LEU A 327 11.79 8.28 -16.38
N ILE A 328 11.12 7.48 -15.55
CA ILE A 328 9.78 7.77 -15.07
C ILE A 328 9.76 9.02 -14.20
N VAL A 329 10.79 9.24 -13.38
CA VAL A 329 10.91 10.40 -12.48
C VAL A 329 11.75 11.53 -13.09
N GLY A 330 11.59 12.73 -12.55
CA GLY A 330 12.39 13.91 -12.93
C GLY A 330 13.89 13.68 -12.75
N ARG A 331 14.71 14.47 -13.45
CA ARG A 331 16.16 14.27 -13.47
C ARG A 331 16.78 14.36 -12.09
N ASP A 332 16.34 15.32 -11.29
CA ASP A 332 16.87 15.61 -9.96
C ASP A 332 16.63 14.46 -8.96
N PHE A 333 15.60 13.64 -9.18
CA PHE A 333 15.27 12.50 -8.33
C PHE A 333 16.01 11.21 -8.67
N ARG A 334 16.73 11.16 -9.82
CA ARG A 334 17.37 9.94 -10.32
C ARG A 334 18.57 9.51 -9.50
N GLU A 335 19.17 10.41 -8.74
CA GLU A 335 20.26 10.08 -7.82
C GLU A 335 19.85 9.01 -6.80
N GLY A 336 18.57 9.00 -6.40
CA GLY A 336 18.02 8.00 -5.49
C GLY A 336 17.81 6.62 -6.10
N ILE A 337 18.04 6.40 -7.41
CA ILE A 337 17.70 5.12 -8.08
C ILE A 337 18.41 3.90 -7.47
N HIS A 338 19.52 4.12 -6.80
CA HIS A 338 20.32 3.07 -6.17
C HIS A 338 19.61 2.40 -4.99
N ILE A 339 18.61 3.05 -4.34
CA ILE A 339 17.83 2.41 -3.29
C ILE A 339 16.75 1.48 -3.85
N LEU A 340 16.43 1.56 -5.13
CA LEU A 340 15.33 0.81 -5.74
C LEU A 340 15.42 -0.71 -5.51
N PRO A 341 16.56 -1.38 -5.68
CA PRO A 341 16.66 -2.82 -5.39
C PRO A 341 16.35 -3.16 -3.92
N VAL A 342 16.77 -2.31 -2.98
CA VAL A 342 16.52 -2.50 -1.54
C VAL A 342 15.02 -2.40 -1.24
N VAL A 343 14.34 -1.39 -1.80
CA VAL A 343 12.90 -1.19 -1.65
C VAL A 343 12.11 -2.31 -2.32
N LEU A 344 12.53 -2.78 -3.50
CA LEU A 344 11.91 -3.93 -4.17
C LEU A 344 12.00 -5.19 -3.31
N MET A 345 13.17 -5.46 -2.72
CA MET A 345 13.37 -6.62 -1.85
C MET A 345 12.53 -6.54 -0.58
N SER A 346 12.37 -5.36 0.02
CA SER A 346 11.45 -5.15 1.13
C SER A 346 10.01 -5.55 0.77
N ASN A 347 9.53 -5.14 -0.41
CA ASN A 347 8.20 -5.51 -0.89
C ASN A 347 8.06 -7.02 -1.19
N VAL A 348 9.14 -7.70 -1.62
CA VAL A 348 9.17 -9.16 -1.75
C VAL A 348 8.99 -9.83 -0.38
N LEU A 349 9.73 -9.38 0.64
CA LEU A 349 9.65 -9.92 1.99
C LEU A 349 8.27 -9.71 2.62
N ALA A 350 7.61 -8.59 2.35
CA ALA A 350 6.23 -8.35 2.78
C ALA A 350 5.26 -9.45 2.29
N GLY A 351 5.41 -9.91 1.06
CA GLY A 351 4.59 -11.02 0.55
C GLY A 351 5.00 -12.39 1.08
N VAL A 352 6.26 -12.60 1.42
CA VAL A 352 6.71 -13.79 2.16
C VAL A 352 6.03 -13.83 3.52
N TRP A 353 6.06 -12.73 4.26
CA TRP A 353 5.37 -12.63 5.55
C TRP A 353 3.86 -12.87 5.42
N LEU A 354 3.21 -12.30 4.41
CA LEU A 354 1.79 -12.56 4.14
C LEU A 354 1.50 -14.04 3.99
N ASN A 355 2.30 -14.76 3.19
CA ASN A 355 2.12 -16.20 2.98
C ASN A 355 2.31 -16.99 4.29
N LEU A 356 3.32 -16.63 5.08
CA LEU A 356 3.55 -17.23 6.39
C LEU A 356 2.40 -16.94 7.38
N SER A 357 1.64 -15.87 7.20
CA SER A 357 0.54 -15.48 8.10
C SER A 357 -0.77 -16.25 7.89
N PHE A 358 -0.94 -16.99 6.79
CA PHE A 358 -2.21 -17.68 6.52
C PHE A 358 -2.57 -18.74 7.56
N TRP A 359 -1.59 -19.44 8.12
CA TRP A 359 -1.88 -20.42 9.16
C TRP A 359 -2.31 -19.78 10.48
N TYR A 360 -1.93 -18.51 10.78
CA TYR A 360 -2.43 -17.78 11.96
C TYR A 360 -3.96 -17.65 11.92
N LYS A 361 -4.49 -17.37 10.71
CA LYS A 361 -5.92 -17.26 10.49
C LYS A 361 -6.62 -18.62 10.56
N ARG A 362 -5.95 -19.68 10.05
CA ARG A 362 -6.46 -21.05 10.11
C ARG A 362 -6.61 -21.55 11.55
N GLU A 363 -5.59 -21.34 12.37
CA GLU A 363 -5.54 -21.79 13.77
C GLU A 363 -6.18 -20.77 14.75
N GLU A 364 -6.87 -19.75 14.22
CA GLU A 364 -7.49 -18.67 14.99
C GLU A 364 -6.52 -17.90 15.92
N ARG A 365 -5.22 -17.94 15.61
CA ARG A 365 -4.14 -17.29 16.38
C ARG A 365 -3.72 -15.95 15.77
N THR A 366 -4.69 -15.10 15.42
CA THR A 366 -4.45 -13.81 14.74
C THR A 366 -3.60 -12.83 15.57
N SER A 367 -3.55 -13.00 16.90
CA SER A 367 -2.67 -12.24 17.78
C SER A 367 -1.17 -12.39 17.43
N LEU A 368 -0.78 -13.52 16.83
CA LEU A 368 0.60 -13.71 16.37
C LEU A 368 1.00 -12.72 15.27
N ALA A 369 0.05 -12.28 14.44
CA ALA A 369 0.32 -11.22 13.46
C ALA A 369 0.73 -9.90 14.13
N ILE A 370 0.12 -9.57 15.28
CA ILE A 370 0.47 -8.39 16.07
C ILE A 370 1.90 -8.53 16.62
N VAL A 371 2.24 -9.72 17.16
CA VAL A 371 3.60 -9.99 17.66
C VAL A 371 4.64 -9.80 16.57
N VAL A 372 4.40 -10.32 15.37
CA VAL A 372 5.31 -10.19 14.23
C VAL A 372 5.46 -8.72 13.82
N THR A 373 4.34 -7.97 13.71
CA THR A 373 4.38 -6.55 13.34
C THR A 373 5.10 -5.71 14.40
N VAL A 374 4.87 -5.98 15.67
CA VAL A 374 5.58 -5.29 16.77
C VAL A 374 7.08 -5.61 16.73
N ALA A 375 7.47 -6.85 16.43
CA ALA A 375 8.88 -7.20 16.27
C ALA A 375 9.54 -6.41 15.12
N GLY A 376 8.83 -6.20 14.01
CA GLY A 376 9.27 -5.29 12.95
C GLY A 376 9.48 -3.86 13.45
N LEU A 377 8.50 -3.29 14.17
CA LEU A 377 8.59 -1.94 14.73
C LEU A 377 9.76 -1.78 15.71
N LEU A 378 10.03 -2.80 16.54
CA LEU A 378 11.15 -2.81 17.48
C LEU A 378 12.52 -2.78 16.78
N VAL A 379 12.60 -3.18 15.52
CA VAL A 379 13.81 -3.03 14.68
C VAL A 379 13.80 -1.71 13.91
N THR A 380 12.62 -1.28 13.43
CA THR A 380 12.47 -0.03 12.67
C THR A 380 13.02 1.17 13.46
N LEU A 381 12.65 1.34 14.73
CA LEU A 381 13.08 2.50 15.49
C LEU A 381 14.60 2.55 15.73
N PRO A 382 15.27 1.54 16.32
CA PRO A 382 16.72 1.58 16.53
C PRO A 382 17.50 1.67 15.22
N ALA A 383 17.10 0.93 14.17
CA ALA A 383 17.75 0.99 12.86
C ALA A 383 17.58 2.37 12.22
N GLY A 384 16.40 3.00 12.36
CA GLY A 384 16.15 4.35 11.89
C GLY A 384 17.05 5.38 12.56
N PHE A 385 17.11 5.37 13.90
CA PHE A 385 17.98 6.26 14.66
C PHE A 385 19.48 6.06 14.36
N ALA A 386 19.90 4.83 14.05
CA ALA A 386 21.29 4.53 13.74
C ALA A 386 21.68 4.85 12.29
N LEU A 387 20.80 4.55 11.32
CA LEU A 387 21.15 4.61 9.89
C LEU A 387 20.76 5.92 9.21
N ILE A 388 19.62 6.50 9.55
CA ILE A 388 19.10 7.68 8.83
C ILE A 388 19.95 8.92 9.04
N PRO A 389 20.45 9.27 10.25
CA PRO A 389 21.30 10.45 10.43
C PRO A 389 22.60 10.41 9.62
N VAL A 390 23.08 9.20 9.30
CA VAL A 390 24.36 8.99 8.59
C VAL A 390 24.16 8.78 7.09
N LEU A 391 23.10 8.05 6.72
CA LEU A 391 22.88 7.57 5.35
C LEU A 391 21.66 8.21 4.67
N GLY A 392 20.93 9.10 5.36
CA GLY A 392 19.75 9.75 4.81
C GLY A 392 18.69 8.74 4.33
N TYR A 393 18.15 8.98 3.13
CA TYR A 393 17.14 8.09 2.53
C TYR A 393 17.66 6.67 2.23
N TYR A 394 19.00 6.48 2.08
CA TYR A 394 19.58 5.13 2.03
C TYR A 394 19.37 4.39 3.33
N GLY A 395 19.58 5.07 4.46
CA GLY A 395 19.34 4.52 5.78
C GLY A 395 17.89 4.07 5.98
N ALA A 396 16.93 4.86 5.49
CA ALA A 396 15.52 4.52 5.55
C ALA A 396 15.18 3.28 4.71
N ALA A 397 15.77 3.13 3.52
CA ALA A 397 15.56 1.95 2.69
C ALA A 397 16.09 0.67 3.36
N TRP A 398 17.29 0.72 3.95
CA TRP A 398 17.87 -0.40 4.69
C TRP A 398 17.12 -0.71 5.97
N MET A 399 16.71 0.30 6.73
CA MET A 399 15.87 0.15 7.91
C MET A 399 14.59 -0.62 7.57
N ARG A 400 13.90 -0.25 6.48
CA ARG A 400 12.70 -0.93 6.01
C ARG A 400 12.98 -2.39 5.65
N LEU A 401 14.08 -2.67 4.94
CA LEU A 401 14.48 -4.04 4.61
C LEU A 401 14.75 -4.87 5.87
N MET A 402 15.44 -4.30 6.86
CA MET A 402 15.72 -4.98 8.13
C MET A 402 14.44 -5.28 8.92
N SER A 403 13.49 -4.35 8.93
CA SER A 403 12.18 -4.53 9.56
C SER A 403 11.40 -5.69 8.92
N GLU A 404 11.27 -5.69 7.60
CA GLU A 404 10.56 -6.75 6.86
C GLU A 404 11.26 -8.11 7.02
N LEU A 405 12.59 -8.13 6.98
CA LEU A 405 13.37 -9.34 7.23
C LEU A 405 13.12 -9.89 8.64
N THR A 406 13.07 -9.03 9.65
CA THR A 406 12.76 -9.42 11.02
C THR A 406 11.37 -10.01 11.13
N MET A 407 10.37 -9.39 10.50
CA MET A 407 9.00 -9.93 10.46
C MET A 407 8.97 -11.32 9.82
N VAL A 408 9.70 -11.53 8.73
CA VAL A 408 9.82 -12.85 8.07
C VAL A 408 10.52 -13.85 9.00
N LEU A 409 11.63 -13.51 9.62
CA LEU A 409 12.38 -14.41 10.52
C LEU A 409 11.56 -14.82 11.75
N VAL A 410 10.89 -13.87 12.41
CA VAL A 410 10.00 -14.15 13.54
C VAL A 410 8.84 -15.05 13.10
N SER A 411 8.21 -14.73 11.95
CA SER A 411 7.12 -15.53 11.41
C SER A 411 7.57 -16.95 11.03
N LEU A 412 8.78 -17.11 10.51
CA LEU A 412 9.39 -18.42 10.23
C LEU A 412 9.64 -19.21 11.50
N TYR A 413 10.16 -18.57 12.55
CA TYR A 413 10.35 -19.22 13.85
C TYR A 413 9.03 -19.73 14.42
N LEU A 414 7.98 -18.87 14.40
CA LEU A 414 6.65 -19.26 14.85
C LEU A 414 6.05 -20.39 14.03
N THR A 415 6.22 -20.34 12.70
CA THR A 415 5.74 -21.39 11.79
C THR A 415 6.44 -22.71 12.07
N ARG A 416 7.77 -22.74 12.25
CA ARG A 416 8.52 -23.96 12.57
C ARG A 416 8.09 -24.57 13.89
N ARG A 417 7.78 -23.74 14.89
CA ARG A 417 7.43 -24.18 16.25
C ARG A 417 5.98 -24.65 16.36
N PHE A 418 5.03 -23.93 15.76
CA PHE A 418 3.61 -24.17 16.01
C PHE A 418 2.86 -24.78 14.84
N TYR A 419 3.36 -24.61 13.62
CA TYR A 419 2.68 -25.08 12.42
C TYR A 419 3.70 -25.48 11.34
N PRO A 420 4.49 -26.56 11.55
CA PRO A 420 5.50 -26.97 10.60
C PRO A 420 4.88 -27.24 9.22
N THR A 421 5.29 -26.45 8.25
CA THR A 421 4.85 -26.49 6.85
C THR A 421 6.01 -26.93 5.97
N PRO A 422 5.82 -27.84 5.00
CA PRO A 422 6.88 -28.42 4.18
C PRO A 422 7.33 -27.47 3.06
N TYR A 423 7.87 -26.29 3.42
CA TYR A 423 8.41 -25.35 2.44
C TYR A 423 9.64 -25.93 1.75
N ALA A 424 9.72 -25.82 0.43
CA ALA A 424 10.86 -26.25 -0.36
C ALA A 424 12.03 -25.25 -0.25
N TRP A 425 12.59 -25.08 0.96
CA TRP A 425 13.62 -24.06 1.26
C TRP A 425 14.81 -24.11 0.33
N GLY A 426 15.30 -25.30 -0.03
CA GLY A 426 16.40 -25.46 -0.98
C GLY A 426 16.12 -24.77 -2.31
N ARG A 427 14.93 -24.98 -2.89
CA ARG A 427 14.53 -24.33 -4.14
C ARG A 427 14.26 -22.84 -3.99
N ILE A 428 13.63 -22.44 -2.89
CA ILE A 428 13.35 -21.02 -2.58
C ILE A 428 14.67 -20.25 -2.50
N LEU A 429 15.63 -20.73 -1.71
CA LEU A 429 16.93 -20.10 -1.56
C LEU A 429 17.73 -20.13 -2.85
N GLU A 430 17.61 -21.19 -3.66
CA GLU A 430 18.20 -21.28 -4.99
C GLU A 430 17.69 -20.17 -5.92
N TYR A 431 16.36 -19.94 -6.02
CA TYR A 431 15.79 -18.89 -6.87
C TYR A 431 16.20 -17.50 -6.42
N VAL A 432 16.12 -17.24 -5.12
CA VAL A 432 16.54 -15.94 -4.55
C VAL A 432 18.04 -15.75 -4.73
N GLY A 433 18.86 -16.76 -4.41
CA GLY A 433 20.32 -16.70 -4.51
C GLY A 433 20.79 -16.44 -5.95
N VAL A 434 20.24 -17.18 -6.93
CA VAL A 434 20.59 -17.00 -8.34
C VAL A 434 20.19 -15.60 -8.81
N ALA A 435 19.00 -15.10 -8.48
CA ALA A 435 18.59 -13.75 -8.85
C ALA A 435 19.52 -12.67 -8.27
N LEU A 436 19.87 -12.79 -6.97
CA LEU A 436 20.79 -11.87 -6.32
C LEU A 436 22.21 -11.95 -6.90
N LEU A 437 22.72 -13.14 -7.19
CA LEU A 437 24.03 -13.32 -7.82
C LEU A 437 24.08 -12.69 -9.21
N LEU A 438 23.03 -12.86 -10.02
CA LEU A 438 22.91 -12.23 -11.33
C LEU A 438 22.84 -10.72 -11.22
N PHE A 439 22.09 -10.18 -10.25
CA PHE A 439 22.03 -8.74 -10.00
C PHE A 439 23.39 -8.18 -9.59
N VAL A 440 24.07 -8.78 -8.62
CA VAL A 440 25.40 -8.35 -8.17
C VAL A 440 26.43 -8.48 -9.31
N GLY A 441 26.37 -9.56 -10.07
CA GLY A 441 27.21 -9.76 -11.24
C GLY A 441 27.01 -8.69 -12.32
N ALA A 442 25.75 -8.33 -12.59
CA ALA A 442 25.41 -7.25 -13.52
C ALA A 442 25.93 -5.90 -13.04
N GLU A 443 25.83 -5.59 -11.74
CA GLU A 443 26.42 -4.37 -11.16
C GLU A 443 27.92 -4.31 -11.33
N TRP A 444 28.57 -5.44 -11.10
CA TRP A 444 30.03 -5.54 -11.24
C TRP A 444 30.47 -5.39 -12.70
N ILE A 445 29.81 -6.10 -13.62
CA ILE A 445 30.08 -5.98 -15.07
C ILE A 445 29.77 -4.56 -15.56
N GLY A 446 28.66 -3.95 -15.11
CA GLY A 446 28.29 -2.57 -15.47
C GLY A 446 29.36 -1.55 -15.10
N ARG A 447 30.02 -1.72 -13.92
CA ARG A 447 31.15 -0.87 -13.53
C ARG A 447 32.37 -1.04 -14.44
N TRP A 448 32.59 -2.24 -14.96
CA TRP A 448 33.68 -2.53 -15.91
C TRP A 448 33.42 -2.00 -17.32
N CYS A 449 32.14 -2.02 -17.75
CA CYS A 449 31.74 -1.50 -19.06
C CYS A 449 31.86 0.03 -19.17
N GLY A 450 31.93 0.75 -18.04
CA GLY A 450 32.14 2.20 -18.01
C GLY A 450 31.09 2.94 -18.84
N GLU A 451 31.53 3.67 -19.87
CA GLU A 451 30.63 4.46 -20.73
C GLU A 451 29.86 3.62 -21.77
N ALA A 452 30.21 2.35 -21.97
CA ALA A 452 29.55 1.48 -22.93
C ALA A 452 28.17 0.99 -22.45
N ARG A 453 27.27 1.92 -22.20
CA ARG A 453 25.89 1.63 -21.67
C ARG A 453 25.13 0.60 -22.50
N ILE A 454 25.23 0.63 -23.82
CA ILE A 454 24.57 -0.31 -24.73
C ILE A 454 25.05 -1.75 -24.47
N ALA A 455 26.35 -1.95 -24.25
CA ALA A 455 26.90 -3.26 -23.92
C ALA A 455 26.39 -3.74 -22.55
N ALA A 456 26.35 -2.87 -21.55
CA ALA A 456 25.79 -3.19 -20.24
C ALA A 456 24.31 -3.61 -20.32
N TYR A 457 23.48 -2.90 -21.11
CA TYR A 457 22.11 -3.31 -21.36
C TYR A 457 22.00 -4.65 -22.10
N GLY A 458 22.87 -4.92 -23.06
CA GLY A 458 22.94 -6.21 -23.73
C GLY A 458 23.22 -7.35 -22.75
N VAL A 459 24.18 -7.16 -21.83
CA VAL A 459 24.47 -8.12 -20.75
C VAL A 459 23.23 -8.30 -19.85
N ASN A 460 22.57 -7.22 -19.44
CA ASN A 460 21.39 -7.30 -18.59
C ASN A 460 20.25 -8.08 -19.25
N VAL A 461 20.03 -7.92 -20.56
CA VAL A 461 19.06 -8.71 -21.33
C VAL A 461 19.42 -10.20 -21.32
N VAL A 462 20.71 -10.54 -21.54
CA VAL A 462 21.18 -11.94 -21.52
C VAL A 462 21.00 -12.55 -20.13
N LEU A 463 21.38 -11.83 -19.08
CA LEU A 463 21.24 -12.30 -17.69
C LEU A 463 19.77 -12.52 -17.33
N PHE A 464 18.88 -11.60 -17.70
CA PHE A 464 17.45 -11.71 -17.47
C PHE A 464 16.85 -12.90 -18.24
N ALA A 465 17.16 -13.02 -19.53
CA ALA A 465 16.70 -14.15 -20.35
C ALA A 465 17.25 -15.49 -19.82
N GLY A 466 18.51 -15.51 -19.38
CA GLY A 466 19.13 -16.67 -18.72
C GLY A 466 18.39 -17.08 -17.44
N TYR A 467 17.98 -16.10 -16.62
CA TYR A 467 17.18 -16.40 -15.42
C TYR A 467 15.79 -16.95 -15.75
N VAL A 468 15.12 -16.39 -16.75
CA VAL A 468 13.84 -16.94 -17.24
C VAL A 468 13.99 -18.36 -17.73
N ALA A 469 15.01 -18.62 -18.58
CA ALA A 469 15.29 -19.97 -19.08
C ALA A 469 15.62 -20.95 -17.94
N TYR A 470 16.40 -20.50 -16.96
CA TYR A 470 16.71 -21.29 -15.75
C TYR A 470 15.45 -21.67 -14.98
N LEU A 471 14.51 -20.73 -14.73
CA LEU A 471 13.26 -21.03 -14.02
C LEU A 471 12.38 -22.03 -14.79
N ILE A 472 12.26 -21.86 -16.10
CA ILE A 472 11.49 -22.76 -16.98
C ILE A 472 12.08 -24.18 -16.95
N TRP A 473 13.40 -24.28 -17.10
CA TRP A 473 14.10 -25.58 -17.08
C TRP A 473 14.01 -26.26 -15.71
N ARG A 474 14.23 -25.50 -14.65
CA ARG A 474 14.32 -26.03 -13.27
C ARG A 474 12.99 -26.53 -12.72
N ASP A 475 11.89 -25.82 -13.00
CA ASP A 475 10.53 -26.20 -12.56
C ASP A 475 9.75 -26.96 -13.63
N LYS A 476 10.35 -27.25 -14.80
CA LYS A 476 9.71 -27.93 -15.93
C LYS A 476 8.38 -27.27 -16.32
N ILE A 477 8.36 -25.93 -16.39
CA ILE A 477 7.15 -25.16 -16.65
C ILE A 477 6.70 -25.44 -18.10
N ASP A 478 5.48 -25.95 -18.26
CA ASP A 478 4.87 -26.13 -19.59
C ASP A 478 4.35 -24.79 -20.15
N VAL A 479 5.29 -24.02 -20.68
CA VAL A 479 5.00 -22.71 -21.31
C VAL A 479 4.02 -22.87 -22.49
N LYS A 480 4.13 -23.98 -23.27
CA LYS A 480 3.24 -24.24 -24.41
C LYS A 480 1.80 -24.49 -23.96
N GLY A 481 1.63 -25.26 -22.88
CA GLY A 481 0.33 -25.51 -22.27
C GLY A 481 -0.30 -24.25 -21.71
N MET A 482 0.49 -23.41 -21.03
CA MET A 482 0.02 -22.12 -20.50
C MET A 482 -0.44 -21.16 -21.61
N VAL A 483 0.35 -21.01 -22.68
CA VAL A 483 -0.02 -20.17 -23.84
C VAL A 483 -1.30 -20.70 -24.52
N ARG A 484 -1.42 -22.02 -24.70
CA ARG A 484 -2.64 -22.62 -25.24
C ARG A 484 -3.87 -22.40 -24.36
N ALA A 485 -3.71 -22.47 -23.05
CA ALA A 485 -4.79 -22.23 -22.09
C ALA A 485 -5.30 -20.78 -22.13
N VAL A 486 -4.40 -19.81 -22.33
CA VAL A 486 -4.75 -18.39 -22.48
C VAL A 486 -5.44 -18.13 -23.81
N LEU A 487 -4.95 -18.73 -24.89
CA LEU A 487 -5.52 -18.56 -26.24
C LEU A 487 -6.89 -19.27 -26.42
N LYS A 488 -7.14 -20.36 -25.68
CA LYS A 488 -8.44 -21.04 -25.69
C LYS A 488 -9.53 -20.36 -24.87
N ARG A 489 -9.20 -19.37 -24.04
CA ARG A 489 -10.16 -18.56 -23.24
C ARG A 489 -10.67 -17.32 -23.98
N LYS A 490 -10.24 -17.08 -25.22
CA LYS A 490 -10.85 -16.16 -26.17
C LYS A 490 -11.82 -16.93 -27.06
#